data_04ed408d5856f7971185403f9ca7278a
#
_entry.id   04ed408d5856f7971185403f9ca7278a
#
_cell.length_a   1.000
_cell.length_b   1.000
_cell.length_c   1.000
_cell.angle_alpha   90.00
_cell.angle_beta   90.00
_cell.angle_gamma   90.00
#
_symmetry.space_group_name_H-M   'P 1'
#
loop_
_entity.id
_entity.type
_entity.pdbx_description
1 polymer ?
#
loop_
_entity_poly.entity_id
_entity_poly.type
_entity_poly.pdbx_seq_one_letter_code
_entity_poly.pdbx_strand_id
1 'polypeptide(L)'
;WYNTTLDNFRTVLNSAAWSSGGHMATPRTYIGSTGTQTAALAWGGYLDPSPYTNLTEEYNGSGWESGGNLTAVSQHQAGFGSQTAAVSAGGQGTVGPPPVTGAVDEYNGTAWTGATALPAITDGASGAGILTAGLFIGGVGLAPSTTSRTTTFEYDGTNWTPSPALNTGRGAGA
;
A
#
# COMPACT_ATOMS: atom_id res chain seq x y z
N TRP A 1 -13.47 -28.26 15.92
CA TRP A 1 -12.83 -29.23 16.82
C TRP A 1 -13.85 -29.86 17.77
N TYR A 2 -13.59 -31.06 18.18
CA TYR A 2 -14.50 -31.90 18.98
C TYR A 2 -14.17 -31.78 20.47
N ASN A 3 -15.20 -31.51 21.30
CA ASN A 3 -15.03 -31.44 22.76
C ASN A 3 -15.40 -32.79 23.38
N THR A 4 -14.41 -33.56 23.76
CA THR A 4 -14.57 -34.90 24.34
C THR A 4 -15.20 -34.92 25.75
N THR A 5 -15.22 -33.78 26.48
CA THR A 5 -15.76 -33.68 27.82
C THR A 5 -17.28 -33.54 27.82
N LEU A 6 -17.85 -32.97 26.76
CA LEU A 6 -19.29 -32.75 26.63
C LEU A 6 -19.94 -33.57 25.51
N ASP A 7 -19.16 -34.38 24.82
CA ASP A 7 -19.59 -35.20 23.67
C ASP A 7 -20.39 -34.39 22.61
N ASN A 8 -19.99 -33.13 22.43
CA ASN A 8 -20.65 -32.19 21.53
C ASN A 8 -19.69 -31.59 20.51
N PHE A 9 -20.14 -31.55 19.26
CA PHE A 9 -19.53 -30.70 18.26
C PHE A 9 -19.84 -29.22 18.55
N ARG A 10 -18.84 -28.41 18.80
CA ARG A 10 -18.99 -26.97 18.73
C ARG A 10 -18.75 -26.52 17.30
N THR A 11 -19.81 -26.20 16.61
CA THR A 11 -19.72 -25.37 15.41
C THR A 11 -19.40 -23.94 15.88
N VAL A 12 -18.21 -23.48 15.64
CA VAL A 12 -17.95 -22.04 15.64
C VAL A 12 -18.64 -21.52 14.38
N LEU A 13 -19.88 -21.06 14.53
CA LEU A 13 -20.52 -20.24 13.52
C LEU A 13 -19.75 -18.91 13.53
N ASN A 14 -18.65 -18.88 12.78
CA ASN A 14 -18.01 -17.62 12.44
C ASN A 14 -18.96 -16.94 11.44
N SER A 15 -19.86 -16.11 11.94
CA SER A 15 -20.70 -15.25 11.13
C SER A 15 -19.84 -14.07 10.63
N ALA A 16 -18.74 -14.39 9.94
CA ALA A 16 -17.98 -13.42 9.19
C ALA A 16 -18.81 -13.02 7.97
N ALA A 17 -19.85 -12.24 8.19
CA ALA A 17 -20.59 -11.61 7.13
C ALA A 17 -19.82 -10.34 6.72
N TRP A 18 -19.60 -10.16 5.41
CA TRP A 18 -19.20 -8.88 4.88
C TRP A 18 -20.34 -7.89 5.09
N SER A 19 -20.04 -6.72 5.63
CA SER A 19 -20.97 -5.61 5.74
C SER A 19 -20.44 -4.40 4.98
N SER A 20 -21.34 -3.56 4.49
CA SER A 20 -20.95 -2.30 3.84
C SER A 20 -20.34 -1.37 4.88
N GLY A 21 -19.16 -0.81 4.57
CA GLY A 21 -18.54 0.29 5.30
C GLY A 21 -18.89 1.65 4.68
N GLY A 22 -18.37 2.72 5.26
CA GLY A 22 -18.47 4.06 4.69
C GLY A 22 -17.75 4.15 3.34
N HIS A 23 -18.28 4.96 2.44
CA HIS A 23 -17.66 5.22 1.14
C HIS A 23 -16.57 6.29 1.27
N MET A 24 -15.51 6.17 0.47
CA MET A 24 -14.53 7.24 0.29
C MET A 24 -15.21 8.48 -0.27
N ALA A 25 -14.75 9.66 0.16
CA ALA A 25 -15.27 10.94 -0.33
C ALA A 25 -14.97 11.14 -1.82
N THR A 26 -13.84 10.63 -2.29
CA THR A 26 -13.41 10.74 -3.70
C THR A 26 -13.17 9.34 -4.28
N PRO A 27 -14.02 8.87 -5.20
CA PRO A 27 -13.81 7.58 -5.89
C PRO A 27 -12.50 7.58 -6.67
N ARG A 28 -11.66 6.57 -6.45
CA ARG A 28 -10.31 6.47 -7.06
C ARG A 28 -9.97 5.01 -7.35
N THR A 29 -9.13 4.79 -8.37
CA THR A 29 -8.54 3.49 -8.69
C THR A 29 -7.03 3.51 -8.43
N TYR A 30 -6.39 2.35 -8.34
CA TYR A 30 -4.93 2.20 -8.19
C TYR A 30 -4.34 2.93 -6.99
N ILE A 31 -5.08 2.98 -5.88
CA ILE A 31 -4.68 3.60 -4.62
C ILE A 31 -3.65 2.77 -3.88
N GLY A 32 -2.75 3.43 -3.14
CA GLY A 32 -2.01 2.82 -2.05
C GLY A 32 -2.90 2.73 -0.81
N SER A 33 -2.70 1.71 0.01
CA SER A 33 -3.47 1.55 1.26
C SER A 33 -2.72 0.75 2.30
N THR A 34 -3.07 0.98 3.56
CA THR A 34 -2.62 0.19 4.71
C THR A 34 -3.58 0.33 5.89
N GLY A 35 -3.34 -0.39 6.97
CA GLY A 35 -4.07 -0.26 8.22
C GLY A 35 -4.90 -1.49 8.58
N THR A 36 -5.94 -1.25 9.37
CA THR A 36 -6.87 -2.27 9.89
C THR A 36 -8.31 -1.96 9.49
N GLN A 37 -9.23 -2.87 9.76
CA GLN A 37 -10.67 -2.68 9.52
C GLN A 37 -11.25 -1.42 10.18
N THR A 38 -10.69 -0.98 11.30
CA THR A 38 -11.19 0.17 12.07
C THR A 38 -10.30 1.41 11.98
N ALA A 39 -9.14 1.30 11.33
CA ALA A 39 -8.16 2.38 11.19
C ALA A 39 -7.34 2.14 9.91
N ALA A 40 -7.90 2.48 8.75
CA ALA A 40 -7.26 2.32 7.46
C ALA A 40 -6.85 3.68 6.88
N LEU A 41 -5.84 3.65 6.02
CA LEU A 41 -5.34 4.79 5.28
C LEU A 41 -5.38 4.44 3.79
N ALA A 42 -5.85 5.37 2.96
CA ALA A 42 -5.86 5.24 1.50
C ALA A 42 -5.31 6.52 0.88
N TRP A 43 -4.41 6.39 -0.10
CA TRP A 43 -3.76 7.55 -0.70
C TRP A 43 -3.48 7.40 -2.18
N GLY A 44 -3.27 8.54 -2.86
CA GLY A 44 -2.96 8.60 -4.27
C GLY A 44 -4.04 8.02 -5.15
N GLY A 45 -3.64 7.48 -6.28
CA GLY A 45 -4.52 6.83 -7.23
C GLY A 45 -4.87 7.69 -8.43
N TYR A 46 -5.84 7.23 -9.19
CA TYR A 46 -6.30 7.84 -10.42
C TYR A 46 -7.79 8.21 -10.33
N LEU A 47 -8.11 9.42 -10.72
CA LEU A 47 -9.47 9.94 -10.84
C LEU A 47 -9.95 9.74 -12.28
N ASP A 48 -11.09 9.09 -12.48
CA ASP A 48 -11.70 8.96 -13.81
C ASP A 48 -12.57 10.19 -14.13
N PRO A 49 -12.36 10.90 -15.27
CA PRO A 49 -11.49 10.59 -16.41
C PRO A 49 -10.05 11.15 -16.35
N SER A 50 -9.55 11.67 -15.28
CA SER A 50 -8.18 12.26 -15.10
C SER A 50 -8.19 13.32 -13.99
N PRO A 51 -7.10 13.60 -13.26
CA PRO A 51 -5.71 13.13 -13.33
C PRO A 51 -5.33 12.14 -12.20
N TYR A 52 -4.01 11.81 -12.07
CA TYR A 52 -3.46 11.24 -10.84
C TYR A 52 -3.65 12.21 -9.68
N THR A 53 -3.79 11.68 -8.47
CA THR A 53 -4.04 12.49 -7.29
C THR A 53 -3.04 12.18 -6.17
N ASN A 54 -2.89 13.13 -5.25
CA ASN A 54 -2.12 12.98 -4.03
C ASN A 54 -3.02 12.95 -2.78
N LEU A 55 -4.34 12.87 -2.96
CA LEU A 55 -5.29 12.87 -1.86
C LEU A 55 -5.06 11.68 -0.93
N THR A 56 -5.22 11.91 0.36
CA THR A 56 -5.23 10.89 1.39
C THR A 56 -6.56 10.94 2.14
N GLU A 57 -7.09 9.77 2.45
CA GLU A 57 -8.28 9.61 3.28
C GLU A 57 -8.01 8.59 4.40
N GLU A 58 -8.52 8.88 5.59
CA GLU A 58 -8.39 8.10 6.81
C GLU A 58 -9.74 7.49 7.18
N TYR A 59 -9.77 6.20 7.48
CA TYR A 59 -10.97 5.48 7.92
C TYR A 59 -10.96 5.30 9.43
N ASN A 60 -12.03 5.70 10.11
CA ASN A 60 -12.17 5.63 11.56
C ASN A 60 -13.03 4.45 12.06
N GLY A 61 -13.31 3.47 11.20
CA GLY A 61 -14.18 2.34 11.50
C GLY A 61 -15.64 2.56 11.09
N SER A 62 -16.02 3.78 10.73
CA SER A 62 -17.40 4.11 10.29
C SER A 62 -17.43 4.96 9.02
N GLY A 63 -16.49 5.86 8.84
CA GLY A 63 -16.42 6.76 7.69
C GLY A 63 -15.00 7.13 7.33
N TRP A 64 -14.86 7.80 6.17
CA TRP A 64 -13.60 8.32 5.66
C TRP A 64 -13.54 9.83 5.87
N GLU A 65 -12.38 10.32 6.28
CA GLU A 65 -12.08 11.74 6.49
C GLU A 65 -10.80 12.11 5.71
N SER A 66 -10.66 13.36 5.33
CA SER A 66 -9.46 13.82 4.60
C SER A 66 -8.26 13.85 5.54
N GLY A 67 -7.16 13.21 5.13
CA GLY A 67 -5.83 13.32 5.74
C GLY A 67 -4.91 14.29 5.00
N GLY A 68 -3.66 14.41 5.46
CA GLY A 68 -2.63 15.17 4.75
C GLY A 68 -2.26 14.51 3.43
N ASN A 69 -2.12 15.29 2.35
CA ASN A 69 -1.84 14.78 1.01
C ASN A 69 -0.38 14.30 0.86
N LEU A 70 -0.15 13.33 -0.04
CA LEU A 70 1.19 12.93 -0.50
C LEU A 70 1.98 14.15 -1.01
N THR A 71 3.30 14.06 -0.96
CA THR A 71 4.20 15.12 -1.48
C THR A 71 4.07 15.29 -2.99
N ALA A 72 3.67 14.26 -3.71
CA ALA A 72 3.41 14.29 -5.15
C ALA A 72 2.23 13.40 -5.53
N VAL A 73 1.61 13.67 -6.68
CA VAL A 73 0.58 12.80 -7.26
C VAL A 73 1.20 11.47 -7.67
N SER A 74 0.55 10.34 -7.33
CA SER A 74 1.05 9.01 -7.66
C SER A 74 -0.06 7.96 -7.63
N GLN A 75 0.16 6.85 -8.34
CA GLN A 75 -0.70 5.65 -8.36
C GLN A 75 0.17 4.39 -8.33
N HIS A 76 -0.43 3.21 -8.07
CA HIS A 76 0.26 1.91 -8.04
C HIS A 76 1.43 1.85 -7.03
N GLN A 77 1.40 2.63 -5.96
CA GLN A 77 2.42 2.58 -4.92
C GLN A 77 2.31 1.30 -4.10
N ALA A 78 3.45 0.76 -3.67
CA ALA A 78 3.48 -0.19 -2.57
C ALA A 78 3.17 0.54 -1.26
N GLY A 79 2.29 -0.03 -0.44
CA GLY A 79 1.91 0.52 0.84
C GLY A 79 2.13 -0.46 1.98
N PHE A 80 2.62 0.02 3.13
CA PHE A 80 2.73 -0.74 4.38
C PHE A 80 2.74 0.19 5.59
N GLY A 81 2.63 -0.40 6.78
CA GLY A 81 2.56 0.34 8.05
C GLY A 81 1.18 0.35 8.68
N SER A 82 0.85 1.43 9.35
CA SER A 82 -0.45 1.66 9.99
C SER A 82 -1.06 2.99 9.52
N GLN A 83 -2.30 3.29 9.94
CA GLN A 83 -2.92 4.58 9.64
C GLN A 83 -2.10 5.79 10.10
N THR A 84 -1.38 5.67 11.22
CA THR A 84 -0.61 6.78 11.81
C THR A 84 0.90 6.69 11.57
N ALA A 85 1.37 5.64 10.88
CA ALA A 85 2.79 5.41 10.57
C ALA A 85 2.89 4.54 9.32
N ALA A 86 2.65 5.15 8.15
CA ALA A 86 2.59 4.48 6.86
C ALA A 86 3.76 4.85 5.96
N VAL A 87 4.05 3.98 5.01
CA VAL A 87 5.00 4.21 3.93
C VAL A 87 4.28 4.03 2.60
N SER A 88 4.49 5.00 1.69
CA SER A 88 4.14 4.94 0.28
C SER A 88 5.43 4.85 -0.53
N ALA A 89 5.61 3.83 -1.35
CA ALA A 89 6.86 3.61 -2.06
C ALA A 89 6.67 3.29 -3.54
N GLY A 90 7.41 3.97 -4.41
CA GLY A 90 7.41 3.75 -5.85
C GLY A 90 6.12 4.20 -6.53
N GLY A 91 5.72 3.47 -7.57
CA GLY A 91 4.50 3.74 -8.35
C GLY A 91 4.73 4.65 -9.55
N GLN A 92 3.65 5.23 -10.06
CA GLN A 92 3.65 6.15 -11.21
C GLN A 92 3.20 7.54 -10.79
N GLY A 93 3.98 8.55 -11.18
CA GLY A 93 3.64 9.97 -11.02
C GLY A 93 3.60 10.69 -12.36
N THR A 94 3.27 11.99 -12.36
CA THR A 94 3.23 12.82 -13.58
C THR A 94 4.58 13.40 -13.97
N VAL A 95 5.64 13.19 -13.19
CA VAL A 95 6.93 13.84 -13.39
C VAL A 95 7.85 12.98 -14.24
N GLY A 96 8.10 13.44 -15.46
CA GLY A 96 9.10 12.87 -16.38
C GLY A 96 8.65 11.64 -17.19
N PRO A 97 9.25 11.41 -18.36
CA PRO A 97 9.27 10.12 -19.05
C PRO A 97 10.50 9.30 -18.60
N PRO A 98 10.32 8.07 -18.06
CA PRO A 98 9.07 7.41 -17.77
C PRO A 98 8.40 7.92 -16.47
N PRO A 99 7.06 7.85 -16.38
CA PRO A 99 6.33 8.38 -15.23
C PRO A 99 6.50 7.55 -13.95
N VAL A 100 7.29 6.49 -13.95
CA VAL A 100 7.54 5.63 -12.80
C VAL A 100 8.59 6.26 -11.89
N THR A 101 8.36 6.22 -10.60
CA THR A 101 9.20 6.88 -9.60
C THR A 101 9.75 5.90 -8.56
N GLY A 102 10.90 6.22 -7.99
CA GLY A 102 11.42 5.60 -6.78
C GLY A 102 11.12 6.41 -5.52
N ALA A 103 10.26 7.41 -5.62
CA ALA A 103 9.90 8.26 -4.49
C ALA A 103 9.29 7.44 -3.35
N VAL A 104 9.60 7.85 -2.14
CA VAL A 104 9.06 7.28 -0.90
C VAL A 104 8.57 8.42 -0.05
N ASP A 105 7.36 8.28 0.47
CA ASP A 105 6.79 9.18 1.46
C ASP A 105 6.44 8.40 2.74
N GLU A 106 6.65 9.03 3.89
CA GLU A 106 6.25 8.54 5.22
C GLU A 106 5.12 9.39 5.79
N TYR A 107 4.13 8.72 6.34
CA TYR A 107 2.99 9.35 7.03
C TYR A 107 3.14 9.26 8.54
N ASN A 108 2.94 10.38 9.23
CA ASN A 108 3.06 10.47 10.69
C ASN A 108 1.70 10.54 11.42
N GLY A 109 0.61 10.24 10.73
CA GLY A 109 -0.77 10.39 11.25
C GLY A 109 -1.39 11.77 10.98
N THR A 110 -0.67 12.67 10.29
CA THR A 110 -1.17 14.01 9.95
C THR A 110 -0.67 14.47 8.58
N ALA A 111 0.57 14.19 8.25
CA ALA A 111 1.21 14.65 7.03
C ALA A 111 2.19 13.63 6.46
N TRP A 112 2.36 13.66 5.15
CA TRP A 112 3.39 12.93 4.44
C TRP A 112 4.66 13.75 4.33
N THR A 113 5.80 13.09 4.48
CA THR A 113 7.14 13.67 4.32
C THR A 113 7.97 12.77 3.42
N GLY A 114 8.70 13.36 2.47
CA GLY A 114 9.59 12.59 1.60
C GLY A 114 10.70 11.90 2.39
N ALA A 115 10.94 10.63 2.08
CA ALA A 115 11.94 9.77 2.71
C ALA A 115 12.98 9.26 1.71
N THR A 116 13.90 8.40 2.16
CA THR A 116 14.93 7.80 1.31
C THR A 116 14.31 7.03 0.16
N ALA A 117 14.65 7.41 -1.07
CA ALA A 117 14.12 6.80 -2.28
C ALA A 117 14.51 5.31 -2.41
N LEU A 118 13.66 4.54 -3.09
CA LEU A 118 13.93 3.16 -3.44
C LEU A 118 15.22 3.02 -4.26
N PRO A 119 16.04 1.97 -4.02
CA PRO A 119 17.24 1.69 -4.82
C PRO A 119 16.94 1.33 -6.28
N ALA A 120 15.71 0.93 -6.58
CA ALA A 120 15.25 0.61 -7.92
C ALA A 120 13.86 1.16 -8.18
N ILE A 121 13.67 1.73 -9.36
CA ILE A 121 12.39 2.29 -9.80
C ILE A 121 11.49 1.15 -10.27
N THR A 122 10.33 1.00 -9.66
CA THR A 122 9.34 -0.05 -9.99
C THR A 122 7.91 0.47 -9.82
N ASP A 123 7.02 -0.10 -10.62
CA ASP A 123 5.58 0.14 -10.62
C ASP A 123 4.83 -1.11 -10.17
N GLY A 124 3.69 -0.95 -9.51
CA GLY A 124 2.82 -2.06 -9.14
C GLY A 124 3.48 -3.12 -8.25
N ALA A 125 4.33 -2.71 -7.32
CA ALA A 125 4.88 -3.58 -6.29
C ALA A 125 3.90 -3.74 -5.12
N SER A 126 4.13 -4.76 -4.30
CA SER A 126 3.42 -4.95 -3.04
C SER A 126 4.26 -4.51 -1.86
N GLY A 127 3.60 -4.11 -0.77
CA GLY A 127 4.25 -3.76 0.50
C GLY A 127 3.69 -4.57 1.66
N ALA A 128 4.53 -4.84 2.65
CA ALA A 128 4.13 -5.52 3.89
C ALA A 128 4.97 -5.02 5.07
N GLY A 129 4.46 -5.14 6.28
CA GLY A 129 5.19 -4.79 7.49
C GLY A 129 4.76 -3.48 8.13
N ILE A 130 5.65 -2.91 8.93
CA ILE A 130 5.47 -1.64 9.66
C ILE A 130 6.54 -0.63 9.23
N LEU A 131 6.39 0.65 9.61
CA LEU A 131 7.32 1.73 9.24
C LEU A 131 8.80 1.37 9.43
N THR A 132 9.16 0.76 10.56
CA THR A 132 10.55 0.44 10.93
C THR A 132 10.97 -1.00 10.62
N ALA A 133 10.10 -1.78 9.99
CA ALA A 133 10.36 -3.15 9.53
C ALA A 133 9.43 -3.47 8.35
N GLY A 134 9.66 -2.76 7.25
CA GLY A 134 8.89 -2.86 6.03
C GLY A 134 9.55 -3.74 4.98
N LEU A 135 8.74 -4.25 4.07
CA LEU A 135 9.19 -5.04 2.93
C LEU A 135 8.52 -4.51 1.66
N PHE A 136 9.33 -4.20 0.65
CA PHE A 136 8.91 -3.87 -0.71
C PHE A 136 9.14 -5.09 -1.60
N ILE A 137 8.14 -5.49 -2.39
CA ILE A 137 8.12 -6.81 -3.02
C ILE A 137 7.76 -6.71 -4.50
N GLY A 138 8.67 -7.13 -5.37
CA GLY A 138 8.43 -7.31 -6.80
C GLY A 138 8.19 -6.02 -7.58
N GLY A 139 7.08 -5.95 -8.27
CA GLY A 139 6.72 -4.88 -9.18
C GLY A 139 7.08 -5.18 -10.63
N VAL A 140 6.86 -4.23 -11.51
CA VAL A 140 7.23 -4.28 -12.93
C VAL A 140 8.31 -3.25 -13.25
N GLY A 141 9.18 -3.58 -14.20
CA GLY A 141 10.21 -2.67 -14.70
C GLY A 141 9.63 -1.53 -15.53
N LEU A 142 10.50 -0.58 -15.84
CA LEU A 142 10.20 0.52 -16.76
C LEU A 142 10.02 0.01 -18.19
N ALA A 143 9.16 0.69 -18.96
CA ALA A 143 9.11 0.49 -20.41
C ALA A 143 10.52 0.74 -21.04
N PRO A 144 10.91 -0.05 -22.04
CA PRO A 144 10.12 -1.05 -22.77
C PRO A 144 9.98 -2.40 -22.06
N SER A 145 10.62 -2.61 -20.89
CA SER A 145 10.58 -3.86 -20.15
C SER A 145 9.45 -3.83 -19.10
N THR A 146 8.30 -4.39 -19.43
CA THR A 146 7.19 -4.64 -18.51
C THR A 146 7.35 -5.97 -17.75
N THR A 147 8.58 -6.46 -17.61
CA THR A 147 8.85 -7.75 -16.98
C THR A 147 8.64 -7.65 -15.47
N SER A 148 7.89 -8.59 -14.92
CA SER A 148 7.73 -8.74 -13.46
C SER A 148 9.08 -8.96 -12.78
N ARG A 149 9.31 -8.29 -11.67
CA ARG A 149 10.57 -8.33 -10.94
C ARG A 149 10.53 -9.33 -9.80
N THR A 150 11.68 -9.89 -9.48
CA THR A 150 11.91 -10.71 -8.28
C THR A 150 12.47 -9.89 -7.12
N THR A 151 12.80 -8.62 -7.37
CA THR A 151 13.50 -7.74 -6.41
C THR A 151 12.66 -7.52 -5.15
N THR A 152 13.33 -7.58 -4.00
CA THR A 152 12.77 -7.23 -2.70
C THR A 152 13.73 -6.32 -1.94
N PHE A 153 13.18 -5.40 -1.15
CA PHE A 153 13.93 -4.51 -0.28
C PHE A 153 13.30 -4.47 1.11
N GLU A 154 14.15 -4.51 2.13
CA GLU A 154 13.78 -4.24 3.52
C GLU A 154 13.95 -2.76 3.85
N TYR A 155 13.01 -2.21 4.61
CA TYR A 155 13.04 -0.83 5.09
C TYR A 155 13.12 -0.80 6.62
N ASP A 156 14.10 -0.08 7.16
CA ASP A 156 14.33 0.03 8.61
C ASP A 156 13.74 1.31 9.25
N GLY A 157 12.96 2.07 8.49
CA GLY A 157 12.45 3.40 8.87
C GLY A 157 13.36 4.56 8.43
N THR A 158 14.46 4.27 7.71
CA THR A 158 15.38 5.28 7.19
C THR A 158 16.02 4.85 5.88
N ASN A 159 16.44 3.59 5.79
CA ASN A 159 17.21 3.06 4.67
C ASN A 159 16.57 1.81 4.07
N TRP A 160 16.84 1.60 2.80
CA TRP A 160 16.49 0.39 2.07
C TRP A 160 17.68 -0.53 1.94
N THR A 161 17.50 -1.80 2.27
CA THR A 161 18.51 -2.87 2.11
C THR A 161 17.99 -3.94 1.18
N PRO A 162 18.78 -4.41 0.18
CA PRO A 162 18.40 -5.55 -0.64
C PRO A 162 18.12 -6.80 0.22
N SER A 163 17.03 -7.49 -0.07
CA SER A 163 16.60 -8.72 0.59
C SER A 163 16.60 -9.89 -0.40
N PRO A 164 16.55 -11.15 0.04
CA PRO A 164 16.48 -12.30 -0.86
C PRO A 164 15.33 -12.19 -1.85
N ALA A 165 15.64 -12.36 -3.14
CA ALA A 165 14.69 -12.21 -4.23
C ALA A 165 13.57 -13.26 -4.20
N LEU A 166 12.43 -12.94 -4.78
CA LEU A 166 11.35 -13.88 -5.04
C LEU A 166 11.83 -14.97 -6.01
N ASN A 167 11.36 -16.20 -5.85
CA ASN A 167 11.62 -17.30 -6.80
C ASN A 167 11.04 -17.03 -8.19
N THR A 168 9.96 -16.26 -8.27
CA THR A 168 9.29 -15.90 -9.52
C THR A 168 8.91 -14.43 -9.48
N GLY A 169 9.20 -13.68 -10.53
CA GLY A 169 8.85 -12.27 -10.64
C GLY A 169 7.34 -12.05 -10.54
N ARG A 170 6.94 -11.05 -9.78
CA ARG A 170 5.54 -10.64 -9.60
C ARG A 170 5.43 -9.14 -9.72
N GLY A 171 4.37 -8.67 -10.38
CA GLY A 171 4.08 -7.25 -10.51
C GLY A 171 2.61 -7.01 -10.79
N ALA A 172 2.18 -5.74 -10.67
CA ALA A 172 0.82 -5.28 -10.86
C ALA A 172 -0.22 -5.96 -9.98
N GLY A 173 -0.15 -5.66 -8.69
CA GLY A 173 -1.24 -5.89 -7.76
C GLY A 173 -1.65 -7.35 -7.61
N ALA A 174 -1.07 -7.97 -6.65
CA ALA A 174 -1.67 -9.18 -6.12
C ALA A 174 -2.72 -8.80 -5.08
#